data_ff4344e8c5e242c34f74804278ae6aba
#
_entry.id   ff4344e8c5e242c34f74804278ae6aba
#
_cell.length_a   1.000
_cell.length_b   1.000
_cell.length_c   1.000
_cell.angle_alpha   90.00
_cell.angle_beta   90.00
_cell.angle_gamma   90.00
#
_symmetry.space_group_name_H-M   'P 1'
#
loop_
_entity.id
_entity.type
_entity.pdbx_description
1 polymer ?
#
loop_
_entity_poly.entity_id
_entity_poly.type
_entity_poly.pdbx_seq_one_letter_code
_entity_poly.pdbx_strand_id
1 'polypeptide(L)'
;MSLQTEQVIVKLNNLLNQTAKIRKGTDAVYFCPVCNHYKRKLEISLTTGKYNCWVCGFSGVSFKSLLKKLKAGKEYYEVLCNIKIKNNDKKFEDKILSLPDSFKPLIQTSNDVEYKNALNYCLNRGITGYDIARYNIGYCNEGLFRNRIIVPSYDEFGSLNFYCGRDYYDSKMKYRLCDFTKNIIGFELFVNFNEPITLVERTV
;
A
#
# COMPACT_ATOMS: atom_id res chain seq x y z
N MET A 1 18.85 11.37 -12.95
CA MET A 1 17.47 11.84 -13.21
C MET A 1 17.34 12.07 -14.72
N SER A 2 16.13 11.87 -15.30
CA SER A 2 15.95 12.18 -16.72
C SER A 2 15.79 13.70 -16.92
N LEU A 3 16.13 14.20 -18.11
CA LEU A 3 15.97 15.61 -18.47
C LEU A 3 14.52 16.10 -18.26
N GLN A 4 13.54 15.23 -18.50
CA GLN A 4 12.12 15.51 -18.26
C GLN A 4 11.80 15.67 -16.76
N THR A 5 12.39 14.86 -15.90
CA THR A 5 12.18 14.95 -14.44
C THR A 5 12.72 16.27 -13.88
N GLU A 6 13.86 16.75 -14.40
CA GLU A 6 14.45 18.03 -14.02
C GLU A 6 13.56 19.21 -14.41
N GLN A 7 12.99 19.17 -15.61
CA GLN A 7 12.03 20.18 -16.08
C GLN A 7 10.78 20.24 -15.19
N VAL A 8 10.26 19.08 -14.78
CA VAL A 8 9.12 19.00 -13.83
C VAL A 8 9.47 19.67 -12.51
N ILE A 9 10.63 19.35 -11.95
CA ILE A 9 11.08 19.91 -10.68
C ILE A 9 11.19 21.42 -10.77
N VAL A 10 11.84 21.95 -11.82
CA VAL A 10 11.99 23.38 -12.03
C VAL A 10 10.62 24.07 -12.11
N LYS A 11 9.67 23.51 -12.87
CA LYS A 11 8.32 24.09 -12.97
C LYS A 11 7.53 24.02 -11.67
N LEU A 12 7.64 22.93 -10.91
CA LEU A 12 7.01 22.82 -9.59
C LEU A 12 7.65 23.78 -8.57
N ASN A 13 8.97 23.95 -8.60
CA ASN A 13 9.66 24.91 -7.76
C ASN A 13 9.17 26.34 -8.00
N ASN A 14 9.03 26.72 -9.27
CA ASN A 14 8.51 28.03 -9.66
C ASN A 14 7.05 28.20 -9.26
N LEU A 15 6.20 27.18 -9.51
CA LEU A 15 4.78 27.19 -9.16
C LEU A 15 4.55 27.38 -7.66
N LEU A 16 5.34 26.69 -6.85
CA LEU A 16 5.20 26.71 -5.39
C LEU A 16 6.08 27.76 -4.72
N ASN A 17 6.91 28.47 -5.49
CA ASN A 17 7.94 29.39 -5.00
C ASN A 17 8.82 28.78 -3.89
N GLN A 18 9.29 27.54 -4.12
CA GLN A 18 10.04 26.73 -3.17
C GLN A 18 11.02 25.82 -3.90
N THR A 19 12.07 25.39 -3.21
CA THR A 19 12.97 24.34 -3.72
C THR A 19 12.53 22.98 -3.21
N ALA A 20 12.39 22.01 -4.11
CA ALA A 20 12.03 20.64 -3.78
C ALA A 20 13.08 19.96 -2.90
N LYS A 21 12.64 19.13 -1.95
CA LYS A 21 13.48 18.08 -1.37
C LYS A 21 13.11 16.77 -2.07
N ILE A 22 14.07 16.21 -2.82
CA ILE A 22 13.81 14.97 -3.56
C ILE A 22 13.89 13.75 -2.62
N ARG A 23 12.93 12.86 -2.74
CA ARG A 23 12.83 11.61 -1.97
C ARG A 23 12.78 10.43 -2.95
N LYS A 24 13.58 9.41 -2.73
CA LYS A 24 13.65 8.18 -3.57
C LYS A 24 13.86 8.41 -5.07
N GLY A 25 14.32 9.61 -5.48
CA GLY A 25 14.51 9.96 -6.89
C GLY A 25 13.23 10.15 -7.73
N THR A 26 12.05 9.87 -7.17
CA THR A 26 10.76 9.87 -7.86
C THR A 26 9.74 10.84 -7.28
N ASP A 27 9.97 11.32 -6.05
CA ASP A 27 9.03 12.16 -5.34
C ASP A 27 9.68 13.47 -4.90
N ALA A 28 8.96 14.58 -5.05
CA ALA A 28 9.36 15.90 -4.58
C ALA A 28 8.53 16.32 -3.36
N VAL A 29 9.18 16.80 -2.32
CA VAL A 29 8.53 17.17 -1.07
C VAL A 29 8.65 18.67 -0.83
N TYR A 30 7.50 19.31 -0.57
CA TYR A 30 7.35 20.76 -0.39
C TYR A 30 6.64 21.11 0.92
N PHE A 31 6.71 22.36 1.33
CA PHE A 31 5.76 22.92 2.29
C PHE A 31 4.38 23.03 1.59
N CYS A 32 3.32 22.68 2.29
CA CYS A 32 2.00 22.73 1.70
C CYS A 32 1.48 24.17 1.62
N PRO A 33 1.11 24.69 0.43
CA PRO A 33 0.62 26.06 0.28
C PRO A 33 -0.81 26.26 0.85
N VAL A 34 -1.48 25.17 1.21
CA VAL A 34 -2.85 25.24 1.76
C VAL A 34 -2.85 25.36 3.28
N CYS A 35 -2.07 24.52 3.98
CA CYS A 35 -2.04 24.55 5.45
C CYS A 35 -0.82 25.24 6.04
N ASN A 36 0.15 25.64 5.23
CA ASN A 36 1.39 26.30 5.64
C ASN A 36 2.11 25.65 6.83
N HIS A 37 2.02 24.30 6.91
CA HIS A 37 2.65 23.58 8.00
C HIS A 37 4.17 23.76 7.97
N TYR A 38 4.78 23.97 9.14
CA TYR A 38 6.21 24.29 9.33
C TYR A 38 7.18 23.18 8.84
N LYS A 39 6.72 21.98 8.58
CA LYS A 39 7.49 20.89 7.93
C LYS A 39 6.99 20.66 6.53
N ARG A 40 7.88 20.21 5.65
CA ARG A 40 7.54 19.78 4.28
C ARG A 40 6.68 18.51 4.35
N LYS A 41 5.40 18.62 4.06
CA LYS A 41 4.39 17.55 4.15
C LYS A 41 3.58 17.34 2.88
N LEU A 42 3.78 18.20 1.88
CA LEU A 42 3.21 18.00 0.54
C LEU A 42 4.20 17.18 -0.27
N GLU A 43 3.83 15.97 -0.60
CA GLU A 43 4.57 15.04 -1.46
C GLU A 43 3.93 14.99 -2.84
N ILE A 44 4.74 15.13 -3.89
CA ILE A 44 4.29 15.15 -5.30
C ILE A 44 5.13 14.13 -6.05
N SER A 45 4.49 13.13 -6.65
CA SER A 45 5.15 12.17 -7.51
C SER A 45 5.53 12.83 -8.84
N LEU A 46 6.81 12.80 -9.17
CA LEU A 46 7.37 13.37 -10.40
C LEU A 46 7.03 12.53 -11.65
N THR A 47 6.59 11.30 -11.44
CA THR A 47 6.25 10.36 -12.51
C THR A 47 4.77 10.30 -12.82
N THR A 48 3.90 10.45 -11.82
CA THR A 48 2.44 10.32 -11.98
C THR A 48 1.68 11.63 -11.79
N GLY A 49 2.32 12.63 -11.17
CA GLY A 49 1.67 13.87 -10.78
C GLY A 49 0.68 13.72 -9.61
N LYS A 50 0.59 12.53 -9.00
CA LYS A 50 -0.17 12.35 -7.76
C LYS A 50 0.45 13.16 -6.64
N TYR A 51 -0.37 13.76 -5.79
CA TYR A 51 0.12 14.53 -4.66
C TYR A 51 -0.76 14.35 -3.43
N ASN A 52 -0.13 14.49 -2.28
CA ASN A 52 -0.81 14.43 -0.99
C ASN A 52 -0.07 15.26 0.07
N CYS A 53 -0.82 16.03 0.84
CA CYS A 53 -0.32 16.64 2.07
C CYS A 53 -0.74 15.80 3.27
N TRP A 54 0.22 15.27 3.99
CA TRP A 54 0.02 14.40 5.14
C TRP A 54 -0.52 15.10 6.41
N VAL A 55 -0.82 16.40 6.31
CA VAL A 55 -1.39 17.18 7.42
C VAL A 55 -2.83 17.60 7.16
N CYS A 56 -3.09 18.26 6.00
CA CYS A 56 -4.41 18.82 5.70
C CYS A 56 -5.22 17.99 4.68
N GLY A 57 -4.66 16.89 4.15
CA GLY A 57 -5.34 16.09 3.15
C GLY A 57 -5.44 16.74 1.76
N PHE A 58 -4.75 17.87 1.52
CA PHE A 58 -4.69 18.46 0.17
C PHE A 58 -4.05 17.47 -0.79
N SER A 59 -4.85 16.84 -1.66
CA SER A 59 -4.44 15.72 -2.49
C SER A 59 -5.08 15.73 -3.86
N GLY A 60 -4.53 14.95 -4.78
CA GLY A 60 -5.09 14.71 -6.11
C GLY A 60 -4.25 13.71 -6.90
N VAL A 61 -4.78 13.30 -8.06
CA VAL A 61 -4.26 12.16 -8.82
C VAL A 61 -3.40 12.56 -10.04
N SER A 62 -3.24 13.86 -10.31
CA SER A 62 -2.50 14.34 -11.49
C SER A 62 -2.02 15.78 -11.32
N PHE A 63 -1.03 16.17 -12.12
CA PHE A 63 -0.60 17.58 -12.25
C PHE A 63 -1.76 18.50 -12.63
N LYS A 64 -2.64 18.08 -13.54
CA LYS A 64 -3.81 18.87 -13.94
C LYS A 64 -4.70 19.21 -12.75
N SER A 65 -4.93 18.26 -11.84
CA SER A 65 -5.67 18.46 -10.59
C SER A 65 -4.96 19.44 -9.65
N LEU A 66 -3.64 19.33 -9.53
CA LEU A 66 -2.81 20.23 -8.72
C LEU A 66 -2.91 21.67 -9.25
N LEU A 67 -2.66 21.86 -10.54
CA LEU A 67 -2.70 23.17 -11.20
C LEU A 67 -4.06 23.84 -11.07
N LYS A 68 -5.15 23.08 -11.26
CA LYS A 68 -6.51 23.59 -11.09
C LYS A 68 -6.77 24.08 -9.66
N LYS A 69 -6.37 23.30 -8.65
CA LYS A 69 -6.56 23.65 -7.23
C LYS A 69 -5.70 24.84 -6.80
N LEU A 70 -4.51 24.99 -7.38
CA LEU A 70 -3.61 26.13 -7.12
C LEU A 70 -3.91 27.35 -8.01
N LYS A 71 -4.90 27.27 -8.92
CA LYS A 71 -5.24 28.31 -9.89
C LYS A 71 -4.03 28.79 -10.71
N ALA A 72 -3.20 27.81 -11.13
CA ALA A 72 -1.96 28.06 -11.85
C ALA A 72 -2.20 28.62 -13.26
N GLY A 73 -1.27 29.43 -13.77
CA GLY A 73 -1.30 29.98 -15.12
C GLY A 73 -1.16 28.90 -16.21
N LYS A 74 -1.54 29.24 -17.45
CA LYS A 74 -1.52 28.32 -18.61
C LYS A 74 -0.13 27.77 -18.89
N GLU A 75 0.92 28.51 -18.66
CA GLU A 75 2.33 28.15 -18.88
C GLU A 75 2.79 26.91 -18.08
N TYR A 76 2.13 26.61 -16.98
CA TYR A 76 2.39 25.41 -16.20
C TYR A 76 1.72 24.17 -16.78
N TYR A 77 0.51 24.35 -17.39
CA TYR A 77 -0.21 23.25 -18.02
C TYR A 77 0.52 22.69 -19.22
N GLU A 78 1.11 23.54 -20.06
CA GLU A 78 1.84 23.14 -21.26
C GLU A 78 3.01 22.23 -20.94
N VAL A 79 3.73 22.48 -19.85
CA VAL A 79 4.88 21.68 -19.47
C VAL A 79 4.48 20.47 -18.65
N LEU A 80 3.67 20.65 -17.58
CA LEU A 80 3.38 19.58 -16.61
C LEU A 80 2.34 18.58 -17.10
N CYS A 81 1.43 18.99 -18.02
CA CYS A 81 0.40 18.08 -18.53
C CYS A 81 0.80 17.42 -19.86
N ASN A 82 1.75 17.98 -20.63
CA ASN A 82 2.24 17.38 -21.89
C ASN A 82 3.38 16.37 -21.67
N ILE A 83 3.87 16.23 -20.45
CA ILE A 83 4.78 15.15 -20.13
C ILE A 83 3.99 13.85 -20.30
N LYS A 84 4.41 13.02 -21.27
CA LYS A 84 3.91 11.65 -21.38
C LYS A 84 4.27 10.93 -20.09
N ILE A 85 3.40 11.05 -19.10
CA ILE A 85 3.44 10.23 -17.89
C ILE A 85 3.37 8.82 -18.43
N LYS A 86 4.43 8.04 -18.27
CA LYS A 86 4.28 6.59 -18.35
C LYS A 86 3.31 6.24 -17.23
N ASN A 87 2.03 6.26 -17.55
CA ASN A 87 1.06 5.54 -16.77
C ASN A 87 1.56 4.10 -16.80
N ASN A 88 2.25 3.68 -15.75
CA ASN A 88 2.18 2.30 -15.35
C ASN A 88 0.73 2.10 -14.85
N ASP A 89 -0.24 2.33 -15.73
CA ASP A 89 -1.45 1.55 -15.71
C ASP A 89 -0.95 0.14 -15.98
N LYS A 90 -0.51 -0.53 -14.93
CA LYS A 90 -0.61 -1.98 -14.89
C LYS A 90 -2.07 -2.21 -15.23
N LYS A 91 -2.37 -2.52 -16.50
CA LYS A 91 -3.58 -3.25 -16.84
C LYS A 91 -3.56 -4.40 -15.86
N PHE A 92 -4.43 -4.30 -14.87
CA PHE A 92 -4.73 -5.46 -14.07
C PHE A 92 -5.43 -6.41 -15.05
N GLU A 93 -4.65 -7.28 -15.67
CA GLU A 93 -5.17 -8.56 -16.08
C GLU A 93 -5.80 -9.11 -14.82
N ASP A 94 -7.01 -9.63 -14.92
CA ASP A 94 -7.72 -10.32 -13.84
C ASP A 94 -6.88 -11.54 -13.43
N LYS A 95 -5.79 -11.28 -12.74
CA LYS A 95 -4.87 -12.28 -12.25
C LYS A 95 -5.56 -12.87 -11.03
N ILE A 96 -6.12 -14.05 -11.20
CA ILE A 96 -6.69 -14.80 -10.08
C ILE A 96 -5.60 -14.87 -9.01
N LEU A 97 -5.87 -14.23 -7.88
CA LEU A 97 -4.96 -14.25 -6.74
C LEU A 97 -4.94 -15.66 -6.18
N SER A 98 -3.75 -16.20 -5.94
CA SER A 98 -3.55 -17.47 -5.25
C SER A 98 -2.69 -17.26 -4.01
N LEU A 99 -2.87 -18.12 -3.01
CA LEU A 99 -1.93 -18.20 -1.89
C LEU A 99 -0.54 -18.60 -2.40
N PRO A 100 0.53 -18.27 -1.66
CA PRO A 100 1.89 -18.72 -2.02
C PRO A 100 1.95 -20.24 -2.18
N ASP A 101 2.71 -20.74 -3.14
CA ASP A 101 2.85 -22.21 -3.40
C ASP A 101 3.33 -22.98 -2.16
N SER A 102 4.12 -22.32 -1.31
CA SER A 102 4.61 -22.87 -0.04
C SER A 102 3.65 -22.70 1.14
N PHE A 103 2.43 -22.24 0.92
CA PHE A 103 1.45 -22.05 1.98
C PHE A 103 1.01 -23.39 2.58
N LYS A 104 1.10 -23.48 3.90
CA LYS A 104 0.65 -24.62 4.70
C LYS A 104 -0.36 -24.13 5.75
N PRO A 105 -1.59 -24.64 5.76
CA PRO A 105 -2.59 -24.24 6.76
C PRO A 105 -2.19 -24.73 8.16
N LEU A 106 -2.29 -23.86 9.16
CA LEU A 106 -1.96 -24.19 10.56
C LEU A 106 -2.99 -25.11 11.22
N ILE A 107 -4.16 -25.27 10.63
CA ILE A 107 -5.16 -26.25 11.12
C ILE A 107 -4.69 -27.71 10.94
N GLN A 108 -3.79 -27.96 9.99
CA GLN A 108 -3.19 -29.27 9.77
C GLN A 108 -1.97 -29.43 10.66
N THR A 109 -2.04 -30.33 11.64
CA THR A 109 -0.93 -30.59 12.55
C THR A 109 0.28 -31.15 11.81
N SER A 110 1.47 -30.65 12.17
CA SER A 110 2.75 -31.09 11.62
C SER A 110 3.81 -31.20 12.70
N ASN A 111 4.76 -32.09 12.53
CA ASN A 111 5.94 -32.20 13.39
C ASN A 111 7.05 -31.22 13.00
N ASP A 112 6.88 -30.47 11.91
CA ASP A 112 7.82 -29.45 11.44
C ASP A 112 8.13 -28.41 12.54
N VAL A 113 9.39 -28.04 12.67
CA VAL A 113 9.84 -26.99 13.58
C VAL A 113 9.18 -25.66 13.21
N GLU A 114 9.05 -25.36 11.93
CA GLU A 114 8.42 -24.14 11.42
C GLU A 114 6.93 -24.10 11.74
N TYR A 115 6.23 -25.23 11.69
CA TYR A 115 4.84 -25.33 12.13
C TYR A 115 4.70 -24.95 13.61
N LYS A 116 5.56 -25.53 14.47
CA LYS A 116 5.53 -25.28 15.93
C LYS A 116 5.81 -23.80 16.24
N ASN A 117 6.81 -23.21 15.56
CA ASN A 117 7.15 -21.79 15.74
C ASN A 117 6.02 -20.87 15.28
N ALA A 118 5.43 -21.16 14.15
CA ALA A 118 4.31 -20.42 13.61
C ALA A 118 3.07 -20.50 14.52
N LEU A 119 2.74 -21.71 14.99
CA LEU A 119 1.62 -21.93 15.91
C LEU A 119 1.85 -21.20 17.24
N ASN A 120 3.02 -21.35 17.84
CA ASN A 120 3.38 -20.67 19.08
C ASN A 120 3.31 -19.14 18.94
N TYR A 121 3.73 -18.61 17.81
CA TYR A 121 3.62 -17.18 17.52
C TYR A 121 2.14 -16.74 17.51
N CYS A 122 1.24 -17.48 16.87
CA CYS A 122 -0.19 -17.20 16.86
C CYS A 122 -0.78 -17.23 18.27
N LEU A 123 -0.51 -18.30 19.01
CA LEU A 123 -1.04 -18.48 20.37
C LEU A 123 -0.56 -17.40 21.35
N ASN A 124 0.72 -17.00 21.26
CA ASN A 124 1.28 -15.92 22.08
C ASN A 124 0.68 -14.54 21.77
N ARG A 125 0.00 -14.40 20.61
CA ARG A 125 -0.75 -13.20 20.23
C ARG A 125 -2.24 -13.28 20.53
N GLY A 126 -2.69 -14.34 21.16
CA GLY A 126 -4.09 -14.56 21.48
C GLY A 126 -4.93 -15.07 20.30
N ILE A 127 -4.29 -15.44 19.17
CA ILE A 127 -4.98 -16.07 18.04
C ILE A 127 -5.28 -17.52 18.42
N THR A 128 -6.55 -17.84 18.52
CA THR A 128 -7.01 -19.17 18.97
C THR A 128 -7.03 -20.18 17.81
N GLY A 129 -7.17 -21.46 18.15
CA GLY A 129 -7.39 -22.51 17.13
C GLY A 129 -8.67 -22.28 16.32
N TYR A 130 -9.69 -21.67 16.91
CA TYR A 130 -10.90 -21.27 16.23
C TYR A 130 -10.62 -20.18 15.17
N ASP A 131 -9.84 -19.16 15.52
CA ASP A 131 -9.46 -18.10 14.58
C ASP A 131 -8.61 -18.67 13.44
N ILE A 132 -7.66 -19.56 13.74
CA ILE A 132 -6.83 -20.24 12.74
C ILE A 132 -7.71 -20.97 11.72
N ALA A 133 -8.71 -21.71 12.19
CA ALA A 133 -9.63 -22.42 11.32
C ALA A 133 -10.55 -21.48 10.54
N ARG A 134 -11.15 -20.49 11.23
CA ARG A 134 -12.10 -19.54 10.65
C ARG A 134 -11.50 -18.71 9.52
N TYR A 135 -10.29 -18.19 9.73
CA TYR A 135 -9.62 -17.31 8.77
C TYR A 135 -8.63 -18.04 7.86
N ASN A 136 -8.59 -19.38 7.91
CA ASN A 136 -7.65 -20.18 7.13
C ASN A 136 -6.20 -19.70 7.30
N ILE A 137 -5.80 -19.37 8.54
CA ILE A 137 -4.45 -18.88 8.82
C ILE A 137 -3.45 -20.02 8.61
N GLY A 138 -2.36 -19.70 7.91
CA GLY A 138 -1.30 -20.65 7.65
C GLY A 138 0.09 -20.03 7.77
N TYR A 139 1.08 -20.74 7.31
CA TYR A 139 2.47 -20.27 7.29
C TYR A 139 3.18 -20.69 6.00
N CYS A 140 4.30 -20.03 5.72
CA CYS A 140 5.21 -20.42 4.65
C CYS A 140 6.59 -20.67 5.24
N ASN A 141 7.21 -21.79 4.86
CA ASN A 141 8.57 -22.15 5.28
C ASN A 141 9.63 -21.89 4.20
N GLU A 142 9.22 -21.46 3.01
CA GLU A 142 10.11 -21.16 1.87
C GLU A 142 9.56 -20.05 0.98
N GLY A 143 10.34 -19.67 -0.04
CA GLY A 143 9.94 -18.68 -1.03
C GLY A 143 9.90 -17.25 -0.49
N LEU A 144 9.14 -16.41 -1.19
CA LEU A 144 9.05 -14.97 -0.92
C LEU A 144 8.43 -14.65 0.45
N PHE A 145 7.56 -15.54 0.94
CA PHE A 145 6.87 -15.44 2.23
C PHE A 145 7.46 -16.35 3.31
N ARG A 146 8.70 -16.83 3.11
CA ARG A 146 9.38 -17.65 4.11
C ARG A 146 9.34 -17.03 5.50
N ASN A 147 9.17 -17.88 6.51
CA ASN A 147 9.11 -17.51 7.92
C ASN A 147 7.95 -16.53 8.27
N ARG A 148 6.82 -16.65 7.57
CA ARG A 148 5.68 -15.77 7.77
C ARG A 148 4.39 -16.53 8.04
N ILE A 149 3.66 -16.04 9.04
CA ILE A 149 2.22 -16.33 9.15
C ILE A 149 1.54 -15.65 7.97
N ILE A 150 0.69 -16.37 7.27
CA ILE A 150 -0.14 -15.86 6.19
C ILE A 150 -1.56 -15.74 6.71
N VAL A 151 -2.09 -14.54 6.59
CA VAL A 151 -3.50 -14.25 6.94
C VAL A 151 -4.23 -13.89 5.65
N PRO A 152 -5.00 -14.85 5.08
CA PRO A 152 -5.79 -14.60 3.88
C PRO A 152 -7.05 -13.81 4.19
N SER A 153 -7.52 -13.09 3.20
CA SER A 153 -8.81 -12.41 3.18
C SER A 153 -9.59 -12.89 1.97
N TYR A 154 -10.87 -13.10 2.13
CA TYR A 154 -11.78 -13.56 1.09
C TYR A 154 -12.91 -12.55 0.93
N ASP A 155 -13.40 -12.38 -0.30
CA ASP A 155 -14.58 -11.60 -0.61
C ASP A 155 -15.87 -12.29 -0.12
N GLU A 156 -17.00 -11.63 -0.29
CA GLU A 156 -18.32 -12.15 0.09
C GLU A 156 -18.72 -13.47 -0.64
N PHE A 157 -18.04 -13.77 -1.76
CA PHE A 157 -18.26 -15.00 -2.54
C PHE A 157 -17.27 -16.13 -2.18
N GLY A 158 -16.35 -15.87 -1.25
CA GLY A 158 -15.33 -16.83 -0.84
C GLY A 158 -14.10 -16.87 -1.74
N SER A 159 -13.95 -15.92 -2.68
CA SER A 159 -12.75 -15.82 -3.50
C SER A 159 -11.64 -15.08 -2.77
N LEU A 160 -10.39 -15.56 -2.87
CA LEU A 160 -9.25 -14.91 -2.26
C LEU A 160 -9.03 -13.52 -2.89
N ASN A 161 -9.15 -12.46 -2.09
CA ASN A 161 -9.01 -11.08 -2.55
C ASN A 161 -7.75 -10.39 -2.02
N PHE A 162 -7.16 -10.91 -0.94
CA PHE A 162 -5.93 -10.37 -0.36
C PHE A 162 -5.27 -11.37 0.57
N TYR A 163 -3.98 -11.22 0.85
CA TYR A 163 -3.32 -11.81 2.01
C TYR A 163 -2.12 -10.98 2.44
N CYS A 164 -1.82 -11.05 3.73
CA CYS A 164 -0.59 -10.47 4.28
C CYS A 164 0.24 -11.57 4.98
N GLY A 165 1.55 -11.38 4.94
CA GLY A 165 2.50 -12.22 5.65
C GLY A 165 3.14 -11.47 6.81
N ARG A 166 3.00 -11.98 8.03
CA ARG A 166 3.66 -11.48 9.25
C ARG A 166 4.83 -12.38 9.62
N ASP A 167 6.02 -11.79 9.73
CA ASP A 167 7.21 -12.50 10.18
C ASP A 167 7.10 -12.95 11.64
N TYR A 168 7.45 -14.21 11.93
CA TYR A 168 7.40 -14.76 13.27
C TYR A 168 8.79 -14.95 13.92
N TYR A 169 9.86 -14.52 13.24
CA TYR A 169 11.23 -14.51 13.75
C TYR A 169 11.78 -13.10 14.01
N ASP A 170 10.92 -12.09 14.04
CA ASP A 170 11.27 -10.67 14.31
C ASP A 170 12.30 -10.06 13.35
N SER A 171 12.17 -10.34 12.06
CA SER A 171 12.98 -9.71 11.02
C SER A 171 12.71 -8.21 10.87
N LYS A 172 13.66 -7.49 10.25
CA LYS A 172 13.49 -6.04 9.94
C LYS A 172 12.24 -5.74 9.12
N MET A 173 11.84 -6.66 8.23
CA MET A 173 10.61 -6.56 7.43
C MET A 173 9.50 -7.36 8.09
N LYS A 174 8.82 -6.75 9.05
CA LYS A 174 7.76 -7.40 9.84
C LYS A 174 6.56 -7.85 9.02
N TYR A 175 6.19 -7.09 7.98
CA TYR A 175 5.02 -7.38 7.13
C TYR A 175 5.41 -7.47 5.66
N ARG A 176 4.75 -8.35 4.94
CA ARG A 176 4.79 -8.43 3.49
C ARG A 176 3.37 -8.62 2.96
N LEU A 177 2.98 -7.80 2.01
CA LEU A 177 1.67 -7.86 1.37
C LEU A 177 1.79 -8.63 0.06
N CYS A 178 0.69 -9.27 -0.38
CA CYS A 178 0.60 -9.78 -1.74
C CYS A 178 0.66 -8.63 -2.75
N ASP A 179 1.07 -8.93 -3.98
CA ASP A 179 1.10 -7.96 -5.09
C ASP A 179 -0.32 -7.82 -5.70
N PHE A 180 -1.18 -7.10 -5.00
CA PHE A 180 -2.58 -6.91 -5.38
C PHE A 180 -3.09 -5.50 -5.08
N THR A 181 -4.24 -5.11 -5.70
CA THR A 181 -4.84 -3.79 -5.48
C THR A 181 -5.45 -3.68 -4.09
N LYS A 182 -5.33 -2.49 -3.49
CA LYS A 182 -5.83 -2.22 -2.14
C LYS A 182 -7.28 -1.71 -2.13
N ASN A 183 -8.12 -2.09 -3.08
CA ASN A 183 -9.52 -1.66 -3.13
C ASN A 183 -10.44 -2.67 -2.43
N ILE A 184 -10.00 -3.17 -1.29
CA ILE A 184 -10.72 -4.14 -0.46
C ILE A 184 -10.74 -3.66 0.98
N ILE A 185 -11.78 -4.00 1.70
CA ILE A 185 -11.91 -3.74 3.14
C ILE A 185 -11.10 -4.80 3.91
N GLY A 186 -11.11 -6.03 3.43
CA GLY A 186 -10.53 -7.21 4.06
C GLY A 186 -11.54 -7.98 4.91
N PHE A 187 -11.46 -9.30 4.83
CA PHE A 187 -12.35 -10.22 5.56
C PHE A 187 -13.84 -10.08 5.25
N GLU A 188 -14.17 -9.62 4.04
CA GLU A 188 -15.55 -9.32 3.61
C GLU A 188 -16.47 -10.55 3.76
N LEU A 189 -15.95 -11.77 3.60
CA LEU A 189 -16.68 -13.03 3.82
C LEU A 189 -17.33 -13.11 5.22
N PHE A 190 -16.75 -12.42 6.23
CA PHE A 190 -17.18 -12.47 7.62
C PHE A 190 -17.86 -11.18 8.08
N VAL A 191 -18.03 -10.20 7.17
CA VAL A 191 -18.60 -8.89 7.49
C VAL A 191 -20.10 -8.90 7.21
N ASN A 192 -20.90 -8.51 8.21
CA ASN A 192 -22.31 -8.19 8.01
C ASN A 192 -22.44 -6.71 7.66
N PHE A 193 -22.60 -6.36 6.38
CA PHE A 193 -22.72 -4.98 5.92
C PHE A 193 -24.03 -4.29 6.34
N ASN A 194 -24.98 -5.01 6.95
CA ASN A 194 -26.21 -4.45 7.51
C ASN A 194 -26.05 -3.98 8.96
N GLU A 195 -24.86 -4.17 9.55
CA GLU A 195 -24.54 -3.78 10.91
C GLU A 195 -23.40 -2.76 10.96
N PRO A 196 -23.24 -2.00 12.06
CA PRO A 196 -22.11 -1.10 12.23
C PRO A 196 -20.77 -1.85 12.15
N ILE A 197 -19.83 -1.39 11.31
CA ILE A 197 -18.53 -1.99 11.11
C ILE A 197 -17.46 -1.12 11.74
N THR A 198 -16.56 -1.73 12.52
CA THR A 198 -15.37 -1.06 13.04
C THR A 198 -14.19 -1.34 12.13
N LEU A 199 -13.62 -0.30 11.55
CA LEU A 199 -12.39 -0.40 10.76
C LEU A 199 -11.18 -0.25 11.67
N VAL A 200 -10.21 -1.16 11.53
CA VAL A 200 -8.93 -1.12 12.25
C VAL A 200 -7.77 -1.03 11.27
N GLU A 201 -6.72 -0.34 11.66
CA GLU A 201 -5.56 -0.11 10.80
C GLU A 201 -4.58 -1.30 10.77
N ARG A 202 -4.69 -2.24 11.74
CA ARG A 202 -3.79 -3.40 11.89
C ARG A 202 -4.57 -4.68 12.14
N THR A 203 -4.19 -5.73 11.44
CA THR A 203 -4.84 -7.04 11.55
C THR A 203 -4.11 -8.03 12.45
N VAL A 204 -2.80 -7.90 12.70
CA VAL A 204 -2.01 -8.84 13.55
C VAL A 204 -0.77 -8.16 14.13
#